data_84b65a067d3f92cdafc9ac6ec46a07cc
#
_entry.id   84b65a067d3f92cdafc9ac6ec46a07cc
#
_cell.length_a   1.000
_cell.length_b   1.000
_cell.length_c   1.000
_cell.angle_alpha   90.00
_cell.angle_beta   90.00
_cell.angle_gamma   90.00
#
_symmetry.space_group_name_H-M   'P 1'
#
loop_
_entity.id
_entity.type
_entity.pdbx_description
1 polymer ?
#
loop_
_entity_poly.entity_id
_entity_poly.type
_entity_poly.pdbx_seq_one_letter_code
_entity_poly.pdbx_strand_id
1 'polypeptide(L)'
;HFAEADALLGELAAIDAAACGAPVLCRADLLALTPARQANLLRWLLLGSGAPLPGAAPLGEALRQLRACDPAHPLRLPLGAWVCCAYRDRVWLEPAQPPAPQALHWQGEAAMHWGGDEVRLVASIGAGLGRGCLEDAGEVLLGPRREGLRMRLHPARPRRELRKLCQEAAIPAWLRDRLPVLWVDGEPAWV
;
A
#
# COMPACT_ATOMS: atom_id res chain seq x y z
N HIS A 1 -25.40 -10.19 25.19
CA HIS A 1 -24.76 -8.90 25.52
C HIS A 1 -23.36 -8.72 24.92
N PHE A 2 -22.40 -9.69 25.10
CA PHE A 2 -21.03 -9.52 24.54
C PHE A 2 -21.04 -9.56 23.01
N ALA A 3 -21.77 -10.48 22.39
CA ALA A 3 -21.89 -10.59 20.92
C ALA A 3 -22.55 -9.35 20.30
N GLU A 4 -23.55 -8.77 20.95
CA GLU A 4 -24.20 -7.54 20.51
C GLU A 4 -23.26 -6.33 20.59
N ALA A 5 -22.47 -6.26 21.68
CA ALA A 5 -21.46 -5.22 21.82
C ALA A 5 -20.36 -5.32 20.75
N ASP A 6 -19.91 -6.55 20.44
CA ASP A 6 -18.92 -6.80 19.38
C ASP A 6 -19.48 -6.43 18.00
N ALA A 7 -20.75 -6.73 17.73
CA ALA A 7 -21.41 -6.33 16.49
C ALA A 7 -21.45 -4.80 16.34
N LEU A 8 -21.88 -4.09 17.38
CA LEU A 8 -21.93 -2.62 17.39
C LEU A 8 -20.53 -1.98 17.23
N LEU A 9 -19.52 -2.56 17.86
CA LEU A 9 -18.13 -2.11 17.68
C LEU A 9 -17.64 -2.34 16.25
N GLY A 10 -18.03 -3.44 15.61
CA GLY A 10 -17.75 -3.73 14.22
C GLY A 10 -18.44 -2.74 13.27
N GLU A 11 -19.72 -2.45 13.48
CA GLU A 11 -20.47 -1.45 12.69
C GLU A 11 -19.82 -0.05 12.82
N LEU A 12 -19.51 0.36 14.05
CA LEU A 12 -18.84 1.64 14.29
C LEU A 12 -17.47 1.70 13.59
N ALA A 13 -16.68 0.62 13.65
CA ALA A 13 -15.40 0.56 12.98
C ALA A 13 -15.53 0.63 11.46
N ALA A 14 -16.56 0.02 10.87
CA ALA A 14 -16.82 0.10 9.43
C ALA A 14 -17.16 1.53 9.00
N ILE A 15 -17.95 2.26 9.80
CA ILE A 15 -18.26 3.68 9.57
C ILE A 15 -16.97 4.51 9.63
N ASP A 16 -16.14 4.29 10.67
CA ASP A 16 -14.87 4.99 10.83
C ASP A 16 -13.88 4.67 9.70
N ALA A 17 -13.83 3.42 9.26
CA ALA A 17 -13.00 2.99 8.14
C ALA A 17 -13.37 3.72 6.84
N ALA A 18 -14.65 3.80 6.54
CA ALA A 18 -15.14 4.53 5.38
C ALA A 18 -14.83 6.04 5.48
N ALA A 19 -15.04 6.64 6.64
CA ALA A 19 -14.78 8.06 6.88
C ALA A 19 -13.29 8.40 6.80
N CYS A 20 -12.41 7.50 7.27
CA CYS A 20 -10.96 7.70 7.23
C CYS A 20 -10.31 7.23 5.90
N GLY A 21 -11.05 6.64 4.96
CA GLY A 21 -10.55 6.26 3.63
C GLY A 21 -9.83 4.90 3.56
N ALA A 22 -10.21 3.92 4.40
CA ALA A 22 -9.61 2.58 4.40
C ALA A 22 -9.53 1.97 2.97
N PRO A 23 -8.51 1.15 2.69
CA PRO A 23 -7.52 0.57 3.61
C PRO A 23 -6.32 1.47 3.95
N VAL A 24 -6.14 2.59 3.26
CA VAL A 24 -5.09 3.59 3.54
C VAL A 24 -5.75 4.80 4.19
N LEU A 25 -5.68 4.86 5.52
CA LEU A 25 -6.37 5.86 6.30
C LEU A 25 -5.74 7.25 6.12
N CYS A 26 -6.56 8.29 6.09
CA CYS A 26 -6.12 9.66 6.31
C CYS A 26 -5.72 9.83 7.79
N ARG A 27 -4.48 10.27 8.03
CA ARG A 27 -3.93 10.43 9.39
C ARG A 27 -4.69 11.45 10.19
N ALA A 28 -5.07 12.58 9.57
CA ALA A 28 -5.80 13.65 10.25
C ALA A 28 -7.16 13.13 10.73
N ASP A 29 -7.92 12.43 9.87
CA ASP A 29 -9.23 11.89 10.19
C ASP A 29 -9.14 10.81 11.27
N LEU A 30 -8.16 9.90 11.18
CA LEU A 30 -7.90 8.90 12.21
C LEU A 30 -7.63 9.56 13.57
N LEU A 31 -6.78 10.60 13.61
CA LEU A 31 -6.42 11.28 14.86
C LEU A 31 -7.53 12.17 15.41
N ALA A 32 -8.51 12.54 14.60
CA ALA A 32 -9.72 13.26 15.03
C ALA A 32 -10.72 12.36 15.77
N LEU A 33 -10.65 11.04 15.57
CA LEU A 33 -11.44 10.08 16.34
C LEU A 33 -11.02 10.07 17.81
N THR A 34 -11.95 9.68 18.70
CA THR A 34 -11.59 9.44 20.11
C THR A 34 -10.60 8.28 20.23
N PRO A 35 -9.75 8.23 21.26
CA PRO A 35 -8.77 7.14 21.44
C PRO A 35 -9.38 5.73 21.40
N ALA A 36 -10.59 5.57 21.93
CA ALA A 36 -11.32 4.29 21.90
C ALA A 36 -11.71 3.91 20.46
N ARG A 37 -12.19 4.86 19.64
CA ARG A 37 -12.55 4.63 18.24
C ARG A 37 -11.33 4.36 17.38
N GLN A 38 -10.21 5.06 17.61
CA GLN A 38 -8.94 4.81 16.95
C GLN A 38 -8.47 3.35 17.18
N ALA A 39 -8.49 2.90 18.43
CA ALA A 39 -8.11 1.53 18.80
C ALA A 39 -9.08 0.50 18.21
N ASN A 40 -10.38 0.78 18.22
CA ASN A 40 -11.40 -0.08 17.64
C ASN A 40 -11.21 -0.23 16.12
N LEU A 41 -10.99 0.86 15.40
CA LEU A 41 -10.75 0.86 13.97
C LEU A 41 -9.51 0.03 13.59
N LEU A 42 -8.39 0.24 14.26
CA LEU A 42 -7.17 -0.52 13.97
C LEU A 42 -7.33 -2.01 14.29
N ARG A 43 -8.04 -2.37 15.37
CA ARG A 43 -8.38 -3.77 15.67
C ARG A 43 -9.25 -4.40 14.59
N TRP A 44 -10.27 -3.68 14.16
CA TRP A 44 -11.18 -4.15 13.11
C TRP A 44 -10.45 -4.40 11.78
N LEU A 45 -9.54 -3.51 11.39
CA LEU A 45 -8.72 -3.68 10.19
C LEU A 45 -7.78 -4.89 10.31
N LEU A 46 -7.16 -5.11 11.49
CA LEU A 46 -6.31 -6.27 11.74
C LEU A 46 -7.10 -7.56 11.70
N LEU A 47 -8.29 -7.61 12.31
CA LEU A 47 -9.19 -8.77 12.26
C LEU A 47 -9.60 -9.10 10.83
N GLY A 48 -9.98 -8.10 10.05
CA GLY A 48 -10.34 -8.27 8.64
C GLY A 48 -9.19 -8.81 7.77
N SER A 49 -7.95 -8.60 8.22
CA SER A 49 -6.74 -9.14 7.58
C SER A 49 -6.37 -10.55 8.06
N GLY A 50 -7.17 -11.18 8.92
CA GLY A 50 -6.88 -12.50 9.50
C GLY A 50 -5.75 -12.51 10.53
N ALA A 51 -5.32 -11.33 11.01
CA ALA A 51 -4.23 -11.21 11.96
C ALA A 51 -4.66 -11.55 13.39
N PRO A 52 -3.79 -12.17 14.19
CA PRO A 52 -4.01 -12.22 15.63
C PRO A 52 -3.97 -10.79 16.19
N LEU A 53 -4.94 -10.48 17.06
CA LEU A 53 -5.02 -9.15 17.66
C LEU A 53 -3.82 -8.88 18.57
N PRO A 54 -3.16 -7.74 18.44
CA PRO A 54 -2.18 -7.30 19.41
C PRO A 54 -2.87 -6.96 20.73
N GLY A 55 -2.12 -7.09 21.84
CA GLY A 55 -2.60 -6.60 23.13
C GLY A 55 -2.92 -5.11 23.13
N ALA A 56 -3.63 -4.64 24.15
CA ALA A 56 -3.99 -3.22 24.26
C ALA A 56 -2.77 -2.29 24.38
N ALA A 57 -1.70 -2.73 25.05
CA ALA A 57 -0.50 -1.91 25.25
C ALA A 57 0.27 -1.60 23.97
N PRO A 58 0.61 -2.57 23.08
CA PRO A 58 1.23 -2.27 21.78
C PRO A 58 0.40 -1.34 20.90
N LEU A 59 -0.91 -1.53 20.89
CA LEU A 59 -1.81 -0.69 20.09
C LEU A 59 -1.89 0.75 20.62
N GLY A 60 -1.99 0.90 21.95
CA GLY A 60 -1.96 2.21 22.60
C GLY A 60 -0.65 2.94 22.38
N GLU A 61 0.48 2.24 22.43
CA GLU A 61 1.80 2.79 22.15
C GLU A 61 1.93 3.22 20.69
N ALA A 62 1.46 2.40 19.74
CA ALA A 62 1.45 2.78 18.33
C ALA A 62 0.65 4.07 18.08
N LEU A 63 -0.54 4.18 18.65
CA LEU A 63 -1.37 5.39 18.54
C LEU A 63 -0.72 6.61 19.22
N ARG A 64 -0.02 6.41 20.34
CA ARG A 64 0.74 7.47 21.01
C ARG A 64 1.88 7.98 20.14
N GLN A 65 2.67 7.09 19.56
CA GLN A 65 3.77 7.44 18.66
C GLN A 65 3.27 8.07 17.37
N LEU A 66 2.19 7.56 16.79
CA LEU A 66 1.54 8.16 15.62
C LEU A 66 1.14 9.61 15.88
N ARG A 67 0.66 9.92 17.09
CA ARG A 67 0.26 11.27 17.48
C ARG A 67 1.45 12.21 17.69
N ALA A 68 2.56 11.68 18.21
CA ALA A 68 3.76 12.45 18.55
C ALA A 68 4.72 12.64 17.37
N CYS A 69 4.71 11.76 16.37
CA CYS A 69 5.65 11.78 15.26
C CYS A 69 5.31 12.88 14.26
N ASP A 70 6.35 13.58 13.77
CA ASP A 70 6.22 14.49 12.62
C ASP A 70 5.75 13.70 11.38
N PRO A 71 4.68 14.14 10.70
CA PRO A 71 4.21 13.50 9.47
C PRO A 71 5.26 13.33 8.37
N ALA A 72 6.25 14.20 8.29
CA ALA A 72 7.35 14.11 7.32
C ALA A 72 8.28 12.92 7.58
N HIS A 73 8.30 12.38 8.81
CA HIS A 73 9.09 11.23 9.16
C HIS A 73 8.31 9.93 8.97
N PRO A 74 8.84 8.98 8.19
CA PRO A 74 8.19 7.69 8.02
C PRO A 74 8.26 6.88 9.32
N LEU A 75 7.12 6.27 9.69
CA LEU A 75 6.95 5.52 10.92
C LEU A 75 6.55 4.08 10.62
N ARG A 76 7.16 3.14 11.34
CA ARG A 76 6.81 1.71 11.30
C ARG A 76 6.73 1.17 12.71
N LEU A 77 5.55 0.81 13.16
CA LEU A 77 5.25 0.40 14.53
C LEU A 77 4.83 -1.06 14.57
N PRO A 78 5.58 -1.94 15.24
CA PRO A 78 5.23 -3.36 15.32
C PRO A 78 3.90 -3.58 16.05
N LEU A 79 3.04 -4.39 15.46
CA LEU A 79 1.77 -4.86 16.04
C LEU A 79 1.67 -6.41 15.93
N GLY A 80 2.63 -7.11 16.48
CA GLY A 80 2.73 -8.57 16.37
C GLY A 80 3.19 -9.00 14.98
N ALA A 81 2.36 -9.77 14.27
CA ALA A 81 2.62 -10.19 12.89
C ALA A 81 2.39 -9.08 11.85
N TRP A 82 1.93 -7.92 12.29
CA TRP A 82 1.65 -6.76 11.45
C TRP A 82 2.44 -5.54 11.89
N VAL A 83 2.48 -4.54 11.04
CA VAL A 83 3.13 -3.24 11.28
C VAL A 83 2.14 -2.15 10.93
N CYS A 84 1.93 -1.22 11.86
CA CYS A 84 1.26 0.04 11.56
C CYS A 84 2.28 1.00 10.95
N CYS A 85 2.07 1.36 9.71
CA CYS A 85 2.91 2.26 8.95
C CYS A 85 2.26 3.63 8.84
N ALA A 86 3.06 4.69 8.93
CA ALA A 86 2.60 6.04 8.66
C ALA A 86 3.67 6.83 7.90
N TYR A 87 3.23 7.62 6.94
CA TYR A 87 4.06 8.56 6.23
C TYR A 87 3.23 9.68 5.63
N ARG A 88 3.60 10.92 5.91
CA ARG A 88 2.81 12.11 5.59
C ARG A 88 1.40 11.97 6.19
N ASP A 89 0.37 12.17 5.39
CA ASP A 89 -1.03 12.08 5.83
C ASP A 89 -1.65 10.67 5.63
N ARG A 90 -0.84 9.63 5.53
CA ARG A 90 -1.30 8.26 5.29
C ARG A 90 -0.91 7.33 6.43
N VAL A 91 -1.85 6.49 6.84
CA VAL A 91 -1.65 5.40 7.82
C VAL A 91 -2.21 4.11 7.24
N TRP A 92 -1.44 3.02 7.30
CA TRP A 92 -1.89 1.71 6.80
C TRP A 92 -1.29 0.58 7.63
N LEU A 93 -1.85 -0.60 7.47
CA LEU A 93 -1.34 -1.83 8.07
C LEU A 93 -0.71 -2.70 6.99
N GLU A 94 0.45 -3.28 7.28
CA GLU A 94 1.09 -4.26 6.41
C GLU A 94 1.61 -5.45 7.22
N PRO A 95 1.74 -6.65 6.63
CA PRO A 95 2.41 -7.76 7.29
C PRO A 95 3.83 -7.38 7.69
N ALA A 96 4.28 -7.82 8.87
CA ALA A 96 5.66 -7.59 9.32
C ALA A 96 6.68 -8.25 8.38
N GLN A 97 6.30 -9.41 7.82
CA GLN A 97 7.06 -10.16 6.83
C GLN A 97 6.17 -10.42 5.61
N PRO A 98 6.05 -9.45 4.70
CA PRO A 98 5.27 -9.66 3.49
C PRO A 98 5.96 -10.68 2.58
N PRO A 99 5.21 -11.47 1.80
CA PRO A 99 5.76 -12.39 0.83
C PRO A 99 6.73 -11.68 -0.12
N ALA A 100 7.84 -12.31 -0.41
CA ALA A 100 8.79 -11.78 -1.40
C ALA A 100 8.15 -11.80 -2.80
N PRO A 101 8.17 -10.69 -3.54
CA PRO A 101 7.64 -10.67 -4.90
C PRO A 101 8.52 -11.51 -5.82
N GLN A 102 7.89 -12.22 -6.74
CA GLN A 102 8.54 -13.01 -7.77
C GLN A 102 8.26 -12.41 -9.14
N ALA A 103 9.25 -12.45 -10.03
CA ALA A 103 9.08 -12.01 -11.39
C ALA A 103 8.12 -12.95 -12.14
N LEU A 104 7.20 -12.39 -12.93
CA LEU A 104 6.17 -13.11 -13.65
C LEU A 104 6.12 -12.64 -15.11
N HIS A 105 6.17 -13.58 -16.05
CA HIS A 105 5.91 -13.28 -17.45
C HIS A 105 4.41 -13.11 -17.67
N TRP A 106 4.02 -12.01 -18.26
CA TRP A 106 2.64 -11.76 -18.63
C TRP A 106 2.28 -12.54 -19.91
N GLN A 107 1.17 -13.24 -19.89
CA GLN A 107 0.65 -14.04 -21.02
C GLN A 107 -0.77 -13.63 -21.43
N GLY A 108 -1.18 -12.40 -21.09
CA GLY A 108 -2.52 -11.89 -21.39
C GLY A 108 -3.45 -11.82 -20.18
N GLU A 109 -2.98 -12.15 -18.98
CA GLU A 109 -3.79 -12.11 -17.77
C GLU A 109 -4.22 -10.68 -17.43
N ALA A 110 -5.48 -10.53 -16.95
CA ALA A 110 -6.00 -9.27 -16.46
C ALA A 110 -5.44 -8.89 -15.07
N ALA A 111 -4.92 -9.87 -14.33
CA ALA A 111 -4.36 -9.68 -13.00
C ALA A 111 -3.16 -10.58 -12.77
N MET A 112 -2.14 -10.07 -12.07
CA MET A 112 -0.92 -10.79 -11.69
C MET A 112 -0.64 -10.58 -10.20
N HIS A 113 -0.19 -11.63 -9.50
CA HIS A 113 0.22 -11.51 -8.11
C HIS A 113 1.64 -10.98 -7.98
N TRP A 114 1.83 -10.00 -7.07
CA TRP A 114 3.11 -9.41 -6.76
C TRP A 114 3.35 -9.39 -5.26
N GLY A 115 4.09 -10.37 -4.74
CA GLY A 115 4.19 -10.57 -3.30
C GLY A 115 2.84 -10.87 -2.68
N GLY A 116 2.39 -10.03 -1.74
CA GLY A 116 1.06 -10.13 -1.12
C GLY A 116 -0.03 -9.31 -1.83
N ASP A 117 0.32 -8.62 -2.91
CA ASP A 117 -0.56 -7.69 -3.62
C ASP A 117 -0.98 -8.23 -4.99
N GLU A 118 -1.94 -7.58 -5.63
CA GLU A 118 -2.39 -7.90 -6.98
C GLU A 118 -2.23 -6.67 -7.89
N VAL A 119 -1.58 -6.87 -9.04
CA VAL A 119 -1.47 -5.87 -10.10
C VAL A 119 -2.51 -6.18 -11.17
N ARG A 120 -3.44 -5.27 -11.41
CA ARG A 120 -4.50 -5.41 -12.41
C ARG A 120 -4.25 -4.53 -13.62
N LEU A 121 -4.36 -5.11 -14.79
CA LEU A 121 -4.36 -4.41 -16.07
C LEU A 121 -5.80 -4.05 -16.44
N VAL A 122 -6.15 -2.77 -16.29
CA VAL A 122 -7.50 -2.28 -16.57
C VAL A 122 -7.49 -1.50 -17.88
N ALA A 123 -8.34 -1.91 -18.82
CA ALA A 123 -8.48 -1.18 -20.08
C ALA A 123 -9.01 0.24 -19.84
N SER A 124 -8.33 1.26 -20.38
CA SER A 124 -8.76 2.64 -20.33
C SER A 124 -8.52 3.33 -21.67
N ILE A 125 -9.32 4.35 -22.00
CA ILE A 125 -9.19 5.09 -23.26
C ILE A 125 -8.31 6.32 -23.02
N GLY A 126 -7.24 6.46 -23.82
CA GLY A 126 -6.38 7.64 -23.80
C GLY A 126 -5.42 7.75 -22.63
N ALA A 127 -5.24 6.70 -21.85
CA ALA A 127 -4.31 6.66 -20.71
C ALA A 127 -3.62 5.30 -20.60
N GLY A 128 -2.46 5.26 -19.91
CA GLY A 128 -1.71 4.03 -19.65
C GLY A 128 -0.82 3.62 -20.82
N LEU A 129 -0.56 2.31 -20.91
CA LEU A 129 0.22 1.71 -21.98
C LEU A 129 -0.67 1.39 -23.18
N GLY A 130 -0.18 1.63 -24.40
CA GLY A 130 -0.87 1.23 -25.60
C GLY A 130 -1.04 -0.30 -25.64
N ARG A 131 -2.24 -0.78 -25.98
CA ARG A 131 -2.53 -2.20 -26.02
C ARG A 131 -1.59 -2.94 -26.98
N GLY A 132 -1.35 -2.39 -28.17
CA GLY A 132 -0.40 -2.96 -29.13
C GLY A 132 1.03 -3.05 -28.58
N CYS A 133 1.44 -2.14 -27.71
CA CYS A 133 2.76 -2.21 -27.06
C CYS A 133 2.93 -3.46 -26.19
N LEU A 134 1.85 -4.00 -25.64
CA LEU A 134 1.86 -5.24 -24.87
C LEU A 134 1.67 -6.48 -25.75
N GLU A 135 0.79 -6.40 -26.75
CA GLU A 135 0.43 -7.53 -27.64
C GLU A 135 1.52 -7.83 -28.67
N ASP A 136 2.23 -6.80 -29.16
CA ASP A 136 3.31 -6.94 -30.16
C ASP A 136 4.69 -7.18 -29.52
N ALA A 137 4.81 -7.11 -28.20
CA ALA A 137 6.06 -7.30 -27.48
C ALA A 137 6.53 -8.75 -27.54
N GLY A 138 7.84 -8.94 -27.68
CA GLY A 138 8.45 -10.27 -27.59
C GLY A 138 8.44 -10.81 -26.15
N GLU A 139 8.53 -9.92 -25.16
CA GLU A 139 8.49 -10.27 -23.74
C GLU A 139 7.84 -9.15 -22.92
N VAL A 140 6.88 -9.51 -22.07
CA VAL A 140 6.34 -8.64 -21.03
C VAL A 140 6.55 -9.30 -19.67
N LEU A 141 7.28 -8.61 -18.77
CA LEU A 141 7.68 -9.12 -17.47
C LEU A 141 7.22 -8.17 -16.37
N LEU A 142 6.44 -8.65 -15.39
CA LEU A 142 6.26 -7.98 -14.12
C LEU A 142 7.43 -8.37 -13.22
N GLY A 143 8.29 -7.44 -12.89
CA GLY A 143 9.54 -7.75 -12.19
C GLY A 143 9.94 -6.68 -11.18
N PRO A 144 11.00 -6.93 -10.39
CA PRO A 144 11.54 -5.96 -9.47
C PRO A 144 12.17 -4.78 -10.21
N ARG A 145 12.27 -3.66 -9.53
CA ARG A 145 13.05 -2.53 -10.02
C ARG A 145 14.54 -2.93 -10.14
N ARG A 146 15.23 -2.35 -11.11
CA ARG A 146 16.70 -2.42 -11.23
C ARG A 146 17.33 -1.18 -10.62
N GLU A 147 18.54 -1.29 -10.11
CA GLU A 147 19.29 -0.15 -9.59
C GLU A 147 19.48 0.92 -10.67
N GLY A 148 19.43 2.20 -10.28
CA GLY A 148 19.56 3.31 -11.23
C GLY A 148 18.41 3.46 -12.21
N LEU A 149 17.29 2.72 -12.02
CA LEU A 149 16.14 2.75 -12.94
C LEU A 149 15.67 4.18 -13.22
N ARG A 150 15.64 4.51 -14.51
CA ARG A 150 15.07 5.75 -15.03
C ARG A 150 13.92 5.42 -15.96
N MET A 151 12.80 6.07 -15.75
CA MET A 151 11.60 5.87 -16.58
C MET A 151 10.99 7.17 -17.04
N ARG A 152 10.14 7.09 -18.03
CA ARG A 152 9.40 8.21 -18.62
C ARG A 152 7.92 8.02 -18.30
N LEU A 153 7.37 8.91 -17.47
CA LEU A 153 5.94 8.86 -17.10
C LEU A 153 5.01 9.41 -18.21
N HIS A 154 5.56 10.13 -19.15
CA HIS A 154 4.81 10.71 -20.28
C HIS A 154 5.72 10.86 -21.49
N PRO A 155 5.29 10.56 -22.72
CA PRO A 155 6.12 10.62 -23.93
C PRO A 155 6.83 11.96 -24.14
N ALA A 156 6.18 13.07 -23.79
CA ALA A 156 6.74 14.42 -23.93
C ALA A 156 7.68 14.85 -22.80
N ARG A 157 7.90 14.02 -21.78
CA ARG A 157 8.77 14.37 -20.64
C ARG A 157 10.08 13.57 -20.67
N PRO A 158 11.19 14.12 -20.12
CA PRO A 158 12.45 13.39 -20.03
C PRO A 158 12.35 12.20 -19.08
N ARG A 159 13.21 11.18 -19.27
CA ARG A 159 13.39 10.09 -18.33
C ARG A 159 13.92 10.62 -17.00
N ARG A 160 13.32 10.18 -15.89
CA ARG A 160 13.67 10.57 -14.54
C ARG A 160 13.98 9.34 -13.69
N GLU A 161 14.83 9.52 -12.70
CA GLU A 161 15.14 8.44 -11.74
C GLU A 161 13.88 8.03 -10.96
N LEU A 162 13.59 6.74 -10.91
CA LEU A 162 12.45 6.19 -10.17
C LEU A 162 12.47 6.64 -8.71
N ARG A 163 13.66 6.71 -8.08
CA ARG A 163 13.81 7.20 -6.71
C ARG A 163 13.21 8.60 -6.50
N LYS A 164 13.43 9.53 -7.43
CA LYS A 164 12.88 10.89 -7.36
C LYS A 164 11.36 10.88 -7.56
N LEU A 165 10.88 10.08 -8.51
CA LEU A 165 9.45 9.91 -8.74
C LEU A 165 8.74 9.34 -7.50
N CYS A 166 9.32 8.34 -6.84
CA CYS A 166 8.81 7.81 -5.58
C CYS A 166 8.79 8.84 -4.44
N GLN A 167 9.79 9.71 -4.36
CA GLN A 167 9.82 10.79 -3.36
C GLN A 167 8.67 11.79 -3.58
N GLU A 168 8.43 12.17 -4.82
CA GLU A 168 7.33 13.08 -5.19
C GLU A 168 5.96 12.44 -4.94
N ALA A 169 5.82 11.14 -5.27
CA ALA A 169 4.62 10.36 -5.00
C ALA A 169 4.42 10.00 -3.52
N ALA A 170 5.31 10.47 -2.63
CA ALA A 170 5.26 10.14 -1.20
C ALA A 170 5.33 8.65 -0.89
N ILE A 171 6.11 7.88 -1.67
CA ILE A 171 6.34 6.46 -1.42
C ILE A 171 7.54 6.34 -0.45
N PRO A 172 7.35 5.77 0.75
CA PRO A 172 8.43 5.63 1.72
C PRO A 172 9.51 4.66 1.22
N ALA A 173 10.74 4.82 1.74
CA ALA A 173 11.91 4.11 1.23
C ALA A 173 11.75 2.59 1.21
N TRP A 174 11.18 1.99 2.27
CA TRP A 174 11.01 0.53 2.39
C TRP A 174 10.00 -0.09 1.40
N LEU A 175 9.07 0.71 0.85
CA LEU A 175 8.15 0.24 -0.19
C LEU A 175 8.77 0.29 -1.59
N ARG A 176 9.77 1.15 -1.81
CA ARG A 176 10.35 1.37 -3.15
C ARG A 176 11.02 0.14 -3.72
N ASP A 177 11.62 -0.68 -2.86
CA ASP A 177 12.29 -1.93 -3.27
C ASP A 177 11.31 -3.05 -3.61
N ARG A 178 10.04 -2.89 -3.20
CA ARG A 178 8.95 -3.83 -3.44
C ARG A 178 8.01 -3.41 -4.56
N LEU A 179 8.22 -2.23 -5.14
CA LEU A 179 7.38 -1.77 -6.25
C LEU A 179 7.52 -2.70 -7.46
N PRO A 180 6.40 -3.12 -8.05
CA PRO A 180 6.43 -3.82 -9.33
C PRO A 180 6.84 -2.87 -10.45
N VAL A 181 7.59 -3.37 -11.41
CA VAL A 181 7.87 -2.68 -12.66
C VAL A 181 7.43 -3.59 -13.79
N LEU A 182 6.61 -3.07 -14.68
CA LEU A 182 6.29 -3.76 -15.91
C LEU A 182 7.37 -3.43 -16.95
N TRP A 183 8.07 -4.45 -17.37
CA TRP A 183 9.12 -4.42 -18.39
C TRP A 183 8.54 -4.92 -19.70
N VAL A 184 8.75 -4.18 -20.78
CA VAL A 184 8.36 -4.55 -22.13
C VAL A 184 9.64 -4.60 -22.97
N ASP A 185 10.01 -5.76 -23.45
CA ASP A 185 11.27 -6.00 -24.19
C ASP A 185 12.49 -5.45 -23.46
N GLY A 186 12.52 -5.63 -22.13
CA GLY A 186 13.61 -5.16 -21.25
C GLY A 186 13.60 -3.69 -20.90
N GLU A 187 12.68 -2.88 -21.44
CA GLU A 187 12.50 -1.46 -21.13
C GLU A 187 11.40 -1.25 -20.08
N PRO A 188 11.58 -0.33 -19.11
CA PRO A 188 10.58 -0.07 -18.08
C PRO A 188 9.40 0.71 -18.66
N ALA A 189 8.23 0.13 -18.64
CA ALA A 189 7.02 0.70 -19.23
C ALA A 189 6.06 1.28 -18.18
N TRP A 190 5.98 0.66 -17.00
CA TRP A 190 5.09 1.09 -15.91
C TRP A 190 5.66 0.70 -14.52
N VAL A 191 5.22 1.44 -13.46
CA VAL A 191 5.51 1.17 -12.05
C VAL A 191 4.32 1.57 -11.17
#